data_f602833d912f222d010878e075607285
#
_entry.id   f602833d912f222d010878e075607285
#
_cell.length_a   1.000
_cell.length_b   1.000
_cell.length_c   1.000
_cell.angle_alpha   90.00
_cell.angle_beta   90.00
_cell.angle_gamma   90.00
#
_symmetry.space_group_name_H-M   'P 1'
#
loop_
_entity.id
_entity.type
_entity.pdbx_description
1 polymer ?
#
loop_
_entity_poly.entity_id
_entity_poly.type
_entity_poly.pdbx_seq_one_letter_code
_entity_poly.pdbx_strand_id
1 'polypeptide(L)'
;MLTLYVTRHGETEWNIEKRLQGWNDSPLTKKGREDALRLGKRMEKIDLTAIYTSTSGRALETAKLIRGERLIPMYEDERWREIHLGDWEGKTHEEIQQFDALRFHHFWNEPHVYQPARGEAFSDVQQRAFAALESIIERHASGDILIVTHAVVLKALTTLLKNAPLERLWDPPYIYGTSVTTIQVENGAMILLSEGDASHLEEVKHV
;
A
#
# COMPACT_ATOMS: atom_id res chain seq x y z
N MET A 1 9.73 -4.30 21.54
CA MET A 1 9.07 -4.91 20.38
C MET A 1 8.42 -3.79 19.58
N LEU A 2 8.59 -3.75 18.25
CA LEU A 2 7.99 -2.77 17.36
C LEU A 2 7.01 -3.51 16.44
N THR A 3 5.77 -3.01 16.33
CA THR A 3 4.76 -3.55 15.44
C THR A 3 4.40 -2.53 14.36
N LEU A 4 4.43 -2.93 13.10
CA LEU A 4 4.11 -2.11 11.96
C LEU A 4 2.82 -2.61 11.31
N TYR A 5 1.82 -1.77 11.26
CA TYR A 5 0.54 -1.99 10.58
C TYR A 5 0.58 -1.25 9.25
N VAL A 6 0.68 -1.97 8.15
CA VAL A 6 0.76 -1.38 6.82
C VAL A 6 -0.57 -1.54 6.12
N THR A 7 -1.16 -0.45 5.66
CA THR A 7 -2.46 -0.45 5.00
C THR A 7 -2.43 0.26 3.65
N ARG A 8 -3.26 -0.21 2.71
CA ARG A 8 -3.55 0.48 1.47
C ARG A 8 -4.56 1.61 1.72
N HIS A 9 -4.44 2.71 1.00
CA HIS A 9 -5.46 3.77 0.99
C HIS A 9 -6.87 3.24 0.70
N GLY A 10 -7.90 3.96 1.12
CA GLY A 10 -9.31 3.66 0.83
C GLY A 10 -9.62 3.65 -0.67
N GLU A 11 -10.75 3.05 -1.04
CA GLU A 11 -11.21 3.03 -2.44
C GLU A 11 -11.34 4.46 -2.99
N THR A 12 -10.90 4.66 -4.25
CA THR A 12 -10.98 5.93 -4.98
C THR A 12 -11.91 5.81 -6.18
N GLU A 13 -12.35 6.96 -6.74
CA GLU A 13 -13.14 7.00 -7.97
C GLU A 13 -12.43 6.24 -9.11
N TRP A 14 -11.13 6.43 -9.28
CA TRP A 14 -10.36 5.72 -10.30
C TRP A 14 -10.21 4.22 -10.05
N ASN A 15 -10.36 3.75 -8.81
CA ASN A 15 -10.45 2.30 -8.57
C ASN A 15 -11.75 1.73 -9.16
N ILE A 16 -12.88 2.45 -9.03
CA ILE A 16 -14.16 2.05 -9.64
C ILE A 16 -14.05 2.08 -11.18
N GLU A 17 -13.43 3.12 -11.73
CA GLU A 17 -13.22 3.26 -13.17
C GLU A 17 -12.16 2.32 -13.75
N LYS A 18 -11.47 1.53 -12.91
CA LYS A 18 -10.34 0.66 -13.29
C LYS A 18 -9.21 1.42 -13.98
N ARG A 19 -8.96 2.67 -13.54
CA ARG A 19 -7.82 3.48 -13.98
C ARG A 19 -6.61 3.27 -13.08
N LEU A 20 -5.45 3.11 -13.68
CA LEU A 20 -4.18 3.07 -12.95
C LEU A 20 -3.81 4.48 -12.48
N GLN A 21 -3.53 4.62 -11.20
CA GLN A 21 -3.29 5.92 -10.59
C GLN A 21 -1.82 6.32 -10.60
N GLY A 22 -0.96 5.39 -10.20
CA GLY A 22 0.46 5.70 -10.03
C GLY A 22 0.67 6.92 -9.13
N TRP A 23 1.37 7.90 -9.64
CA TRP A 23 1.65 9.17 -8.98
C TRP A 23 0.56 10.22 -9.16
N ASN A 24 -0.35 10.04 -10.12
CA ASN A 24 -1.56 10.81 -10.20
C ASN A 24 -2.51 10.44 -9.05
N ASP A 25 -3.50 11.28 -8.80
CA ASP A 25 -4.39 11.12 -7.65
C ASP A 25 -5.86 11.20 -8.06
N SER A 26 -6.70 10.54 -7.28
CA SER A 26 -8.15 10.54 -7.43
C SER A 26 -8.78 10.54 -6.04
N PRO A 27 -9.89 11.25 -5.82
CA PRO A 27 -10.50 11.35 -4.51
C PRO A 27 -11.01 10.01 -4.01
N LEU A 28 -11.04 9.84 -2.69
CA LEU A 28 -11.69 8.70 -2.07
C LEU A 28 -13.20 8.69 -2.38
N THR A 29 -13.76 7.51 -2.63
CA THR A 29 -15.21 7.34 -2.70
C THR A 29 -15.84 7.49 -1.32
N LYS A 30 -17.18 7.59 -1.26
CA LYS A 30 -17.90 7.52 0.01
C LYS A 30 -17.55 6.23 0.76
N LYS A 31 -17.55 5.09 0.05
CA LYS A 31 -17.17 3.78 0.62
C LYS A 31 -15.73 3.79 1.13
N GLY A 32 -14.77 4.31 0.36
CA GLY A 32 -13.38 4.40 0.77
C GLY A 32 -13.18 5.20 2.06
N ARG A 33 -13.94 6.30 2.25
CA ARG A 33 -13.94 7.08 3.50
C ARG A 33 -14.55 6.30 4.67
N GLU A 34 -15.68 5.62 4.46
CA GLU A 34 -16.34 4.80 5.47
C GLU A 34 -15.44 3.65 5.91
N ASP A 35 -14.77 2.97 4.99
CA ASP A 35 -13.83 1.89 5.28
C ASP A 35 -12.60 2.39 6.06
N ALA A 36 -12.10 3.59 5.74
CA ALA A 36 -11.03 4.24 6.51
C ALA A 36 -11.46 4.57 7.94
N LEU A 37 -12.69 5.04 8.15
CA LEU A 37 -13.24 5.28 9.49
C LEU A 37 -13.42 3.97 10.29
N ARG A 38 -13.85 2.88 9.63
CA ARG A 38 -13.93 1.54 10.27
C ARG A 38 -12.57 1.05 10.71
N LEU A 39 -11.55 1.23 9.86
CA LEU A 39 -10.18 0.91 10.25
C LEU A 39 -9.73 1.79 11.42
N GLY A 40 -10.05 3.10 11.41
CA GLY A 40 -9.79 4.01 12.52
C GLY A 40 -10.37 3.49 13.85
N LYS A 41 -11.62 3.06 13.83
CA LYS A 41 -12.30 2.46 15.01
C LYS A 41 -11.64 1.16 15.47
N ARG A 42 -11.22 0.29 14.55
CA ARG A 42 -10.45 -0.91 14.88
C ARG A 42 -9.12 -0.56 15.57
N MET A 43 -8.43 0.48 15.07
CA MET A 43 -7.15 0.95 15.57
C MET A 43 -7.25 1.77 16.88
N GLU A 44 -8.42 2.10 17.38
CA GLU A 44 -8.60 2.75 18.69
C GLU A 44 -8.09 1.90 19.86
N LYS A 45 -8.05 0.57 19.69
CA LYS A 45 -7.55 -0.37 20.68
C LYS A 45 -6.02 -0.48 20.71
N ILE A 46 -5.33 0.19 19.79
CA ILE A 46 -3.89 0.15 19.63
C ILE A 46 -3.35 1.55 19.96
N ASP A 47 -2.38 1.61 20.85
CA ASP A 47 -1.70 2.85 21.22
C ASP A 47 -0.65 3.20 20.15
N LEU A 48 -1.13 3.76 19.04
CA LEU A 48 -0.26 4.13 17.91
C LEU A 48 0.71 5.24 18.31
N THR A 49 1.98 4.95 18.23
CA THR A 49 3.09 5.90 18.49
C THR A 49 3.22 6.94 17.37
N ALA A 50 3.00 6.53 16.11
CA ALA A 50 3.09 7.41 14.95
C ALA A 50 2.33 6.84 13.75
N ILE A 51 2.03 7.71 12.80
CA ILE A 51 1.49 7.36 11.49
C ILE A 51 2.47 7.86 10.43
N TYR A 52 2.92 6.98 9.54
CA TYR A 52 3.64 7.31 8.32
C TYR A 52 2.70 7.18 7.13
N THR A 53 2.80 8.06 6.16
CA THR A 53 1.91 8.04 5.00
C THR A 53 2.62 8.45 3.72
N SER A 54 2.18 7.87 2.62
CA SER A 54 2.49 8.39 1.28
C SER A 54 2.05 9.85 1.17
N THR A 55 2.75 10.62 0.36
CA THR A 55 2.41 12.02 0.03
C THR A 55 1.23 12.17 -0.93
N SER A 56 0.65 11.06 -1.45
CA SER A 56 -0.54 11.08 -2.31
C SER A 56 -1.79 11.49 -1.51
N GLY A 57 -2.65 12.35 -2.08
CA GLY A 57 -3.85 12.86 -1.41
C GLY A 57 -4.77 11.75 -0.87
N ARG A 58 -4.99 10.67 -1.65
CA ARG A 58 -5.79 9.52 -1.23
C ARG A 58 -5.24 8.80 0.01
N ALA A 59 -3.90 8.69 0.11
CA ALA A 59 -3.27 8.07 1.28
C ALA A 59 -3.29 9.01 2.49
N LEU A 60 -3.02 10.31 2.28
CA LEU A 60 -3.12 11.34 3.32
C LEU A 60 -4.53 11.45 3.90
N GLU A 61 -5.57 11.47 3.04
CA GLU A 61 -6.96 11.51 3.49
C GLU A 61 -7.30 10.25 4.29
N THR A 62 -6.89 9.07 3.80
CA THR A 62 -7.07 7.80 4.53
C THR A 62 -6.40 7.84 5.90
N ALA A 63 -5.15 8.29 5.99
CA ALA A 63 -4.42 8.40 7.25
C ALA A 63 -5.10 9.35 8.23
N LYS A 64 -5.60 10.51 7.75
CA LYS A 64 -6.35 11.48 8.57
C LYS A 64 -7.65 10.89 9.12
N LEU A 65 -8.40 10.16 8.29
CA LEU A 65 -9.64 9.48 8.71
C LEU A 65 -9.37 8.39 9.75
N ILE A 66 -8.30 7.59 9.55
CA ILE A 66 -7.90 6.57 10.54
C ILE A 66 -7.45 7.21 11.84
N ARG A 67 -6.68 8.30 11.80
CA ARG A 67 -6.24 9.02 13.00
C ARG A 67 -7.40 9.61 13.78
N GLY A 68 -8.40 10.18 13.11
CA GLY A 68 -9.49 10.94 13.74
C GLY A 68 -8.93 12.10 14.56
N GLU A 69 -9.53 12.34 15.72
CA GLU A 69 -9.13 13.42 16.65
C GLU A 69 -7.94 13.06 17.55
N ARG A 70 -7.36 11.86 17.40
CA ARG A 70 -6.22 11.43 18.22
C ARG A 70 -4.97 12.27 17.91
N LEU A 71 -4.24 12.67 18.96
CA LEU A 71 -3.01 13.46 18.83
C LEU A 71 -1.81 12.58 18.50
N ILE A 72 -1.92 11.81 17.41
CA ILE A 72 -0.86 10.93 16.93
C ILE A 72 -0.02 11.70 15.89
N PRO A 73 1.32 11.77 16.04
CA PRO A 73 2.19 12.36 15.03
C PRO A 73 2.04 11.69 13.67
N MET A 74 1.95 12.51 12.60
CA MET A 74 1.89 12.02 11.23
C MET A 74 3.11 12.54 10.44
N TYR A 75 3.75 11.63 9.71
CA TYR A 75 4.91 11.92 8.88
C TYR A 75 4.63 11.47 7.43
N GLU A 76 4.80 12.41 6.50
CA GLU A 76 4.72 12.15 5.07
C GLU A 76 6.09 11.73 4.54
N ASP A 77 6.13 10.70 3.68
CA ASP A 77 7.36 10.24 3.05
C ASP A 77 7.06 9.77 1.62
N GLU A 78 7.75 10.39 0.65
CA GLU A 78 7.58 10.08 -0.78
C GLU A 78 7.95 8.64 -1.13
N ARG A 79 8.80 7.99 -0.34
CA ARG A 79 9.17 6.58 -0.52
C ARG A 79 7.97 5.63 -0.35
N TRP A 80 6.87 6.09 0.26
CA TRP A 80 5.61 5.35 0.36
C TRP A 80 4.65 5.58 -0.80
N ARG A 81 4.99 6.41 -1.81
CA ARG A 81 4.15 6.61 -3.00
C ARG A 81 3.96 5.31 -3.78
N GLU A 82 2.84 5.23 -4.52
CA GLU A 82 2.59 4.12 -5.44
C GLU A 82 3.68 4.04 -6.52
N ILE A 83 3.78 2.90 -7.20
CA ILE A 83 4.66 2.76 -8.37
C ILE A 83 4.37 3.90 -9.36
N HIS A 84 5.44 4.55 -9.84
CA HIS A 84 5.33 5.52 -10.93
C HIS A 84 5.08 4.79 -12.24
N LEU A 85 3.90 4.96 -12.81
CA LEU A 85 3.46 4.22 -14.00
C LEU A 85 3.66 4.99 -15.32
N GLY A 86 4.16 6.23 -15.24
CA GLY A 86 4.44 7.05 -16.43
C GLY A 86 3.20 7.24 -17.31
N ASP A 87 3.31 6.84 -18.59
CA ASP A 87 2.27 7.05 -19.60
C ASP A 87 0.97 6.25 -19.35
N TRP A 88 0.95 5.33 -18.38
CA TRP A 88 -0.25 4.57 -18.01
C TRP A 88 -1.13 5.30 -16.99
N GLU A 89 -0.61 6.32 -16.33
CA GLU A 89 -1.34 7.03 -15.29
C GLU A 89 -2.60 7.71 -15.82
N GLY A 90 -3.72 7.48 -15.15
CA GLY A 90 -5.04 7.95 -15.54
C GLY A 90 -5.74 7.14 -16.63
N LYS A 91 -5.09 6.12 -17.19
CA LYS A 91 -5.68 5.25 -18.22
C LYS A 91 -6.34 4.02 -17.61
N THR A 92 -7.41 3.54 -18.26
CA THR A 92 -8.03 2.27 -17.92
C THR A 92 -7.18 1.09 -18.38
N HIS A 93 -7.43 -0.09 -17.82
CA HIS A 93 -6.78 -1.32 -18.27
C HIS A 93 -7.01 -1.58 -19.77
N GLU A 94 -8.22 -1.32 -20.27
CA GLU A 94 -8.57 -1.50 -21.68
C GLU A 94 -7.77 -0.54 -22.59
N GLU A 95 -7.70 0.75 -22.21
CA GLU A 95 -6.91 1.74 -22.93
C GLU A 95 -5.43 1.33 -22.99
N ILE A 96 -4.85 0.85 -21.89
CA ILE A 96 -3.45 0.42 -21.85
C ILE A 96 -3.23 -0.80 -22.74
N GLN A 97 -4.11 -1.80 -22.66
CA GLN A 97 -4.01 -2.98 -23.50
C GLN A 97 -4.04 -2.69 -25.00
N GLN A 98 -4.72 -1.63 -25.43
CA GLN A 98 -4.78 -1.25 -26.84
C GLN A 98 -3.46 -0.72 -27.38
N PHE A 99 -2.67 0.02 -26.61
CA PHE A 99 -1.44 0.62 -27.10
C PHE A 99 -0.16 -0.03 -26.54
N ASP A 100 -0.27 -0.83 -25.47
CA ASP A 100 0.88 -1.37 -24.76
C ASP A 100 0.63 -2.78 -24.18
N ALA A 101 0.01 -3.63 -24.98
CA ALA A 101 -0.45 -4.96 -24.57
C ALA A 101 0.65 -5.84 -23.97
N LEU A 102 1.86 -5.81 -24.52
CA LEU A 102 2.95 -6.66 -24.06
C LEU A 102 3.43 -6.26 -22.66
N ARG A 103 3.69 -4.96 -22.43
CA ARG A 103 4.09 -4.51 -21.09
C ARG A 103 2.98 -4.65 -20.07
N PHE A 104 1.71 -4.45 -20.46
CA PHE A 104 0.56 -4.70 -19.61
C PHE A 104 0.46 -6.17 -19.20
N HIS A 105 0.73 -7.10 -20.15
CA HIS A 105 0.82 -8.52 -19.85
C HIS A 105 1.94 -8.81 -18.85
N HIS A 106 3.15 -8.29 -19.08
CA HIS A 106 4.29 -8.47 -18.15
C HIS A 106 3.97 -7.92 -16.75
N PHE A 107 3.36 -6.74 -16.65
CA PHE A 107 3.00 -6.14 -15.37
C PHE A 107 2.14 -7.07 -14.50
N TRP A 108 1.13 -7.72 -15.10
CA TRP A 108 0.18 -8.53 -14.36
C TRP A 108 0.54 -10.02 -14.28
N ASN A 109 1.23 -10.58 -15.27
CA ASN A 109 1.44 -12.02 -15.39
C ASN A 109 2.91 -12.44 -15.28
N GLU A 110 3.83 -11.54 -15.60
CA GLU A 110 5.27 -11.80 -15.61
C GLU A 110 6.04 -10.63 -14.98
N PRO A 111 5.75 -10.28 -13.70
CA PRO A 111 6.28 -9.05 -13.09
C PRO A 111 7.81 -8.98 -13.03
N HIS A 112 8.50 -10.11 -13.06
CA HIS A 112 9.96 -10.19 -13.08
C HIS A 112 10.60 -9.69 -14.39
N VAL A 113 9.86 -9.72 -15.51
CA VAL A 113 10.32 -9.19 -16.81
C VAL A 113 9.72 -7.82 -17.16
N TYR A 114 8.82 -7.29 -16.29
CA TYR A 114 8.24 -5.98 -16.50
C TYR A 114 9.31 -4.89 -16.51
N GLN A 115 9.37 -4.13 -17.59
CA GLN A 115 10.24 -2.96 -17.75
C GLN A 115 9.38 -1.76 -18.13
N PRO A 116 9.36 -0.68 -17.34
CA PRO A 116 8.60 0.51 -17.67
C PRO A 116 9.26 1.26 -18.86
N ALA A 117 8.46 1.90 -19.72
CA ALA A 117 9.00 2.84 -20.69
C ALA A 117 9.41 4.15 -20.00
N ARG A 118 8.61 4.55 -19.03
CA ARG A 118 8.83 5.65 -18.08
C ARG A 118 8.28 5.23 -16.74
N GLY A 119 8.90 5.67 -15.66
CA GLY A 119 8.45 5.33 -14.32
C GLY A 119 9.35 4.30 -13.65
N GLU A 120 8.78 3.45 -12.81
CA GLU A 120 9.52 2.53 -11.94
C GLU A 120 9.28 1.06 -12.32
N ALA A 121 10.32 0.23 -12.18
CA ALA A 121 10.19 -1.21 -12.10
C ALA A 121 9.77 -1.62 -10.68
N PHE A 122 9.30 -2.86 -10.51
CA PHE A 122 8.93 -3.37 -9.18
C PHE A 122 10.12 -3.43 -8.22
N SER A 123 11.33 -3.67 -8.72
CA SER A 123 12.57 -3.63 -7.94
C SER A 123 12.87 -2.24 -7.35
N ASP A 124 12.57 -1.17 -8.10
CA ASP A 124 12.76 0.20 -7.61
C ASP A 124 11.81 0.48 -6.45
N VAL A 125 10.55 0.03 -6.57
CA VAL A 125 9.55 0.14 -5.51
C VAL A 125 9.97 -0.67 -4.28
N GLN A 126 10.49 -1.90 -4.45
CA GLN A 126 11.02 -2.70 -3.35
C GLN A 126 12.14 -1.96 -2.61
N GLN A 127 13.11 -1.43 -3.35
CA GLN A 127 14.26 -0.74 -2.78
C GLN A 127 13.86 0.48 -1.94
N ARG A 128 13.01 1.38 -2.49
CA ARG A 128 12.61 2.59 -1.75
C ARG A 128 11.67 2.30 -0.58
N ALA A 129 10.76 1.34 -0.73
CA ALA A 129 9.84 0.96 0.35
C ALA A 129 10.59 0.28 1.51
N PHE A 130 11.56 -0.56 1.20
CA PHE A 130 12.41 -1.19 2.21
C PHE A 130 13.27 -0.17 2.94
N ALA A 131 13.91 0.77 2.23
CA ALA A 131 14.66 1.85 2.84
C ALA A 131 13.80 2.77 3.73
N ALA A 132 12.53 3.01 3.35
CA ALA A 132 11.58 3.73 4.19
C ALA A 132 11.24 2.94 5.46
N LEU A 133 11.08 1.62 5.35
CA LEU A 133 10.82 0.73 6.47
C LEU A 133 12.00 0.71 7.46
N GLU A 134 13.23 0.56 6.95
CA GLU A 134 14.45 0.62 7.78
C GLU A 134 14.54 1.95 8.54
N SER A 135 14.27 3.08 7.89
CA SER A 135 14.28 4.40 8.54
C SER A 135 13.25 4.51 9.67
N ILE A 136 12.10 3.83 9.58
CA ILE A 136 11.12 3.76 10.67
C ILE A 136 11.67 2.91 11.82
N ILE A 137 12.25 1.76 11.50
CA ILE A 137 12.84 0.84 12.50
C ILE A 137 13.99 1.51 13.26
N GLU A 138 14.84 2.26 12.58
CA GLU A 138 15.94 3.02 13.21
C GLU A 138 15.42 4.12 14.14
N ARG A 139 14.30 4.76 13.80
CA ARG A 139 13.71 5.85 14.59
C ARG A 139 12.94 5.36 15.81
N HIS A 140 12.39 4.14 15.77
CA HIS A 140 11.49 3.60 16.79
C HIS A 140 12.01 2.27 17.33
N ALA A 141 12.54 2.29 18.54
CA ALA A 141 13.02 1.08 19.22
C ALA A 141 11.88 0.13 19.65
N SER A 142 10.65 0.65 19.80
CA SER A 142 9.44 -0.09 20.18
C SER A 142 8.18 0.74 19.89
N GLY A 143 7.01 0.12 20.02
CA GLY A 143 5.71 0.77 19.84
C GLY A 143 4.93 0.22 18.65
N ASP A 144 3.81 0.85 18.37
CA ASP A 144 2.89 0.49 17.29
C ASP A 144 2.85 1.61 16.26
N ILE A 145 3.18 1.31 15.02
CA ILE A 145 3.28 2.28 13.93
C ILE A 145 2.28 1.91 12.84
N LEU A 146 1.48 2.87 12.39
CA LEU A 146 0.67 2.72 11.19
C LEU A 146 1.40 3.31 9.98
N ILE A 147 1.38 2.58 8.85
CA ILE A 147 1.89 3.03 7.56
C ILE A 147 0.76 2.99 6.54
N VAL A 148 0.43 4.13 5.92
CA VAL A 148 -0.62 4.22 4.88
C VAL A 148 0.04 4.39 3.52
N THR A 149 -0.15 3.41 2.65
CA THR A 149 0.51 3.33 1.35
C THR A 149 -0.42 2.77 0.26
N HIS A 150 0.10 2.03 -0.70
CA HIS A 150 -0.58 1.60 -1.92
C HIS A 150 -0.42 0.09 -2.17
N ALA A 151 -1.16 -0.42 -3.16
CA ALA A 151 -1.24 -1.85 -3.43
C ALA A 151 0.09 -2.44 -3.92
N VAL A 152 0.74 -1.80 -4.92
CA VAL A 152 2.02 -2.31 -5.45
C VAL A 152 3.12 -2.23 -4.40
N VAL A 153 3.16 -1.13 -3.62
CA VAL A 153 4.15 -0.98 -2.55
C VAL A 153 4.01 -2.10 -1.51
N LEU A 154 2.78 -2.40 -1.08
CA LEU A 154 2.52 -3.51 -0.15
C LEU A 154 2.95 -4.85 -0.75
N LYS A 155 2.56 -5.14 -1.98
CA LYS A 155 2.94 -6.38 -2.67
C LYS A 155 4.45 -6.51 -2.85
N ALA A 156 5.11 -5.45 -3.28
CA ALA A 156 6.56 -5.41 -3.45
C ALA A 156 7.29 -5.66 -2.12
N LEU A 157 6.84 -4.99 -1.05
CA LEU A 157 7.40 -5.14 0.29
C LEU A 157 7.19 -6.55 0.86
N THR A 158 5.96 -7.08 0.79
CA THR A 158 5.66 -8.42 1.34
C THR A 158 6.34 -9.53 0.55
N THR A 159 6.51 -9.38 -0.77
CA THR A 159 7.29 -10.30 -1.61
C THR A 159 8.76 -10.34 -1.14
N LEU A 160 9.35 -9.17 -0.87
CA LEU A 160 10.71 -9.07 -0.36
C LEU A 160 10.84 -9.70 1.05
N LEU A 161 9.93 -9.39 1.97
CA LEU A 161 9.94 -9.92 3.34
C LEU A 161 9.76 -11.45 3.38
N LYS A 162 9.04 -12.02 2.42
CA LYS A 162 8.91 -13.47 2.24
C LYS A 162 10.12 -14.12 1.56
N ASN A 163 11.11 -13.34 1.16
CA ASN A 163 12.22 -13.81 0.30
C ASN A 163 11.72 -14.54 -0.95
N ALA A 164 10.59 -14.07 -1.50
CA ALA A 164 9.97 -14.65 -2.68
C ALA A 164 10.47 -13.95 -3.95
N PRO A 165 10.58 -14.65 -5.09
CA PRO A 165 10.96 -14.03 -6.34
C PRO A 165 9.83 -13.13 -6.87
N LEU A 166 10.16 -12.16 -7.74
CA LEU A 166 9.21 -11.19 -8.28
C LEU A 166 8.06 -11.82 -9.09
N GLU A 167 8.25 -13.01 -9.65
CA GLU A 167 7.21 -13.80 -10.32
C GLU A 167 5.97 -14.00 -9.44
N ARG A 168 6.18 -13.99 -8.12
CA ARG A 168 5.15 -14.21 -7.11
C ARG A 168 4.54 -12.91 -6.55
N LEU A 169 4.82 -11.78 -7.19
CA LEU A 169 4.36 -10.45 -6.72
C LEU A 169 2.84 -10.41 -6.53
N TRP A 170 2.09 -10.99 -7.46
CA TRP A 170 0.64 -10.96 -7.48
C TRP A 170 -0.03 -12.16 -6.80
N ASP A 171 0.76 -13.05 -6.16
CA ASP A 171 0.21 -14.16 -5.38
C ASP A 171 -0.76 -13.64 -4.29
N PRO A 172 -1.80 -14.43 -3.93
CA PRO A 172 -2.70 -14.06 -2.84
C PRO A 172 -1.97 -13.75 -1.53
N PRO A 173 -2.58 -12.94 -0.65
CA PRO A 173 -3.93 -12.40 -0.72
C PRO A 173 -4.04 -11.14 -1.60
N TYR A 174 -5.25 -10.83 -2.08
CA TYR A 174 -5.55 -9.53 -2.68
C TYR A 174 -5.51 -8.44 -1.60
N ILE A 175 -4.93 -7.28 -1.95
CA ILE A 175 -4.82 -6.14 -1.03
C ILE A 175 -6.00 -5.19 -1.25
N TYR A 176 -7.04 -5.35 -0.44
CA TYR A 176 -8.19 -4.45 -0.46
C TYR A 176 -7.85 -3.07 0.08
N GLY A 177 -8.63 -2.04 -0.30
CA GLY A 177 -8.53 -0.71 0.34
C GLY A 177 -8.71 -0.86 1.86
N THR A 178 -7.86 -0.20 2.62
CA THR A 178 -7.81 -0.24 4.09
C THR A 178 -7.51 -1.60 4.74
N SER A 179 -7.28 -2.69 3.97
CA SER A 179 -6.81 -3.95 4.57
C SER A 179 -5.45 -3.77 5.25
N VAL A 180 -5.19 -4.55 6.30
CA VAL A 180 -4.01 -4.39 7.15
C VAL A 180 -3.05 -5.56 7.00
N THR A 181 -1.79 -5.25 6.74
CA THR A 181 -0.67 -6.19 6.81
C THR A 181 0.12 -5.88 8.08
N THR A 182 0.41 -6.88 8.90
CA THR A 182 1.11 -6.71 10.18
C THR A 182 2.51 -7.30 10.11
N ILE A 183 3.50 -6.48 10.44
CA ILE A 183 4.92 -6.85 10.49
C ILE A 183 5.40 -6.60 11.92
N GLN A 184 6.04 -7.60 12.50
CA GLN A 184 6.70 -7.48 13.80
C GLN A 184 8.21 -7.36 13.59
N VAL A 185 8.83 -6.45 14.34
CA VAL A 185 10.29 -6.30 14.33
C VAL A 185 10.82 -6.71 15.70
N GLU A 186 11.67 -7.73 15.70
CA GLU A 186 12.27 -8.26 16.91
C GLU A 186 13.75 -8.60 16.66
N ASN A 187 14.65 -8.03 17.46
CA ASN A 187 16.11 -8.22 17.34
C ASN A 187 16.66 -7.96 15.92
N GLY A 188 16.08 -6.97 15.22
CA GLY A 188 16.46 -6.63 13.85
C GLY A 188 15.84 -7.52 12.76
N ALA A 189 15.15 -8.59 13.13
CA ALA A 189 14.41 -9.43 12.18
C ALA A 189 12.98 -8.90 11.97
N MET A 190 12.53 -8.90 10.72
CA MET A 190 11.16 -8.56 10.34
C MET A 190 10.36 -9.84 10.10
N ILE A 191 9.25 -9.99 10.81
CA ILE A 191 8.38 -11.17 10.76
C ILE A 191 7.01 -10.72 10.25
N LEU A 192 6.57 -11.24 9.11
CA LEU A 192 5.24 -11.00 8.57
C LEU A 192 4.22 -11.86 9.37
N LEU A 193 3.41 -11.22 10.22
CA LEU A 193 2.42 -11.90 11.05
C LEU A 193 1.10 -12.16 10.31
N SER A 194 0.66 -11.21 9.52
CA SER A 194 -0.55 -11.32 8.70
C SER A 194 -0.46 -10.44 7.46
N GLU A 195 -1.18 -10.78 6.40
CA GLU A 195 -1.20 -10.04 5.15
C GLU A 195 -2.64 -9.82 4.69
N GLY A 196 -2.99 -8.55 4.41
CA GLY A 196 -4.26 -8.19 3.80
C GLY A 196 -5.50 -8.44 4.68
N ASP A 197 -5.37 -8.40 6.00
CA ASP A 197 -6.51 -8.59 6.92
C ASP A 197 -7.57 -7.49 6.70
N ALA A 198 -8.73 -7.90 6.22
CA ALA A 198 -9.88 -7.07 5.89
C ALA A 198 -11.06 -7.28 6.84
N SER A 199 -10.85 -7.84 8.03
CA SER A 199 -11.91 -8.25 8.98
C SER A 199 -12.79 -7.10 9.50
N HIS A 200 -12.36 -5.84 9.34
CA HIS A 200 -13.16 -4.65 9.68
C HIS A 200 -14.08 -4.19 8.54
N LEU A 201 -13.95 -4.77 7.34
CA LEU A 201 -14.79 -4.44 6.20
C LEU A 201 -16.09 -5.24 6.25
N GLU A 202 -17.22 -4.60 5.92
CA GLU A 202 -18.47 -5.31 5.71
C GLU A 202 -18.39 -6.05 4.37
N GLU A 203 -18.62 -7.35 4.38
CA GLU A 203 -18.67 -8.24 3.20
C GLU A 203 -17.55 -8.02 2.16
N VAL A 204 -16.37 -8.54 2.46
CA VAL A 204 -15.44 -8.86 1.38
C VAL A 204 -16.02 -10.07 0.64
N LYS A 205 -16.79 -9.83 -0.42
CA LYS A 205 -17.16 -10.91 -1.35
C LYS A 205 -15.87 -11.42 -1.95
N HIS A 206 -15.50 -12.64 -1.58
CA HIS A 206 -14.40 -13.34 -2.23
C HIS A 206 -14.77 -13.49 -3.73
N VAL A 207 -14.04 -12.76 -4.57
CA VAL A 207 -14.07 -12.88 -6.02
C VAL A 207 -13.06 -13.92 -6.44
#